data_3825715bfb2a38343088cee860776048
#
_entry.id   3825715bfb2a38343088cee860776048
#
_cell.length_a   1.000
_cell.length_b   1.000
_cell.length_c   1.000
_cell.angle_alpha   90.00
_cell.angle_beta   90.00
_cell.angle_gamma   90.00
#
_symmetry.space_group_name_H-M   'P 1'
#
loop_
_entity.id
_entity.type
_entity.pdbx_description
1 polymer ?
#
loop_
_entity_poly.entity_id
_entity_poly.type
_entity_poly.pdbx_seq_one_letter_code
_entity_poly.pdbx_strand_id
1 'polypeptide(L)'
;VGIQVDLPESSADSLPEELEPLTLSINAKGEIFIQESKVEYDKIIAKILAVSKNRTDTRIYVRGDKSINYGRVLEVMGMLSGSGFTKVALISEPYKER
;
A
#
# COMPACT_ATOMS: atom_id res chain seq x y z
N VAL A 1 12.25 -33.32 -20.40
CA VAL A 1 12.31 -32.79 -20.22
C VAL A 1 12.53 -31.86 -19.60
N GLY A 2 12.71 -31.60 -19.28
CA GLY A 2 13.09 -30.88 -18.62
C GLY A 2 12.79 -29.70 -18.78
N ILE A 3 12.45 -29.52 -18.98
CA ILE A 3 12.26 -28.62 -19.13
C ILE A 3 11.99 -27.83 -18.37
N GLN A 4 11.89 -27.82 -17.98
CA GLN A 4 11.69 -27.06 -17.29
C GLN A 4 12.20 -26.52 -16.66
N VAL A 5 12.38 -26.56 -16.70
CA VAL A 5 12.74 -26.01 -16.13
C VAL A 5 13.26 -25.14 -16.09
N ASP A 6 13.74 -25.09 -16.18
CA ASP A 6 14.30 -24.12 -16.31
C ASP A 6 13.60 -23.12 -16.34
N LEU A 7 13.04 -23.28 -16.84
CA LEU A 7 12.20 -22.40 -16.92
C LEU A 7 11.89 -21.85 -15.70
N PRO A 8 11.71 -22.48 -14.80
CA PRO A 8 11.37 -21.86 -13.66
C PRO A 8 12.34 -20.99 -13.13
N GLU A 9 13.56 -21.38 -13.22
CA GLU A 9 14.42 -20.59 -12.67
C GLU A 9 14.50 -19.41 -13.34
N SER A 10 14.43 -19.45 -14.52
CA SER A 10 14.50 -18.25 -15.19
C SER A 10 13.21 -17.54 -14.97
N SER A 11 12.16 -18.23 -14.82
CA SER A 11 10.96 -17.56 -14.54
C SER A 11 11.01 -16.92 -13.23
N ALA A 12 11.58 -17.53 -12.29
CA ALA A 12 11.68 -16.95 -11.00
C ALA A 12 12.51 -15.73 -11.06
N ASP A 13 13.51 -15.73 -11.86
CA ASP A 13 14.30 -14.55 -11.98
C ASP A 13 13.56 -13.53 -12.72
N SER A 14 12.81 -13.89 -13.68
CA SER A 14 12.15 -12.90 -14.44
C SER A 14 10.90 -12.44 -13.75
N LEU A 15 10.38 -13.21 -12.80
CA LEU A 15 9.25 -12.75 -12.07
C LEU A 15 9.70 -11.82 -11.01
N PRO A 16 9.08 -10.71 -10.90
CA PRO A 16 9.46 -9.80 -9.84
C PRO A 16 9.13 -10.46 -8.55
N GLU A 17 9.97 -10.22 -7.58
CA GLU A 17 9.71 -10.64 -6.31
C GLU A 17 8.38 -10.08 -5.92
N GLU A 18 7.55 -10.86 -5.35
CA GLU A 18 6.30 -10.36 -4.94
C GLU A 18 6.49 -9.48 -3.79
N LEU A 19 6.07 -8.24 -3.89
CA LEU A 19 6.22 -7.31 -2.81
C LEU A 19 5.06 -7.47 -1.87
N GLU A 20 5.34 -7.38 -0.60
CA GLU A 20 4.27 -7.44 0.36
C GLU A 20 3.47 -6.18 0.29
N PRO A 21 2.17 -6.28 0.33
CA PRO A 21 1.35 -5.08 0.30
C PRO A 21 1.57 -4.26 1.55
N LEU A 22 1.42 -2.98 1.42
CA LEU A 22 1.52 -2.09 2.56
C LEU A 22 0.12 -1.61 2.91
N THR A 23 -0.11 -1.41 4.18
CA THR A 23 -1.38 -0.88 4.63
C THR A 23 -1.16 0.48 5.23
N LEU A 24 -1.89 1.46 4.73
CA LEU A 24 -1.85 2.80 5.25
C LEU A 24 -3.17 3.01 5.95
N SER A 25 -3.13 3.25 7.25
CA SER A 25 -4.35 3.39 8.04
C SER A 25 -4.49 4.82 8.52
N ILE A 26 -5.72 5.30 8.56
CA ILE A 26 -6.02 6.62 9.05
C ILE A 26 -7.02 6.45 10.18
N ASN A 27 -6.64 6.84 11.38
CA ASN A 27 -7.53 6.64 12.51
C ASN A 27 -8.51 7.79 12.63
N ALA A 28 -9.37 7.74 13.63
CA ALA A 28 -10.43 8.73 13.78
C ALA A 28 -9.90 10.13 13.99
N LYS A 29 -8.69 10.25 14.49
CA LYS A 29 -8.11 11.56 14.72
C LYS A 29 -7.39 12.09 13.49
N GLY A 30 -7.37 11.30 12.42
CA GLY A 30 -6.67 11.73 11.22
C GLY A 30 -5.20 11.37 11.23
N GLU A 31 -4.75 10.62 12.21
CA GLU A 31 -3.36 10.20 12.25
C GLU A 31 -3.14 9.07 11.27
N ILE A 32 -1.97 9.04 10.69
CA ILE A 32 -1.68 8.09 9.64
C ILE A 32 -0.61 7.11 10.08
N PHE A 33 -0.86 5.85 9.79
CA PHE A 33 0.07 4.79 10.14
C PHE A 33 0.39 3.99 8.89
N ILE A 34 1.65 3.63 8.73
CA ILE A 34 2.02 2.73 7.65
C ILE A 34 2.46 1.46 8.35
N GLN A 35 1.76 0.39 8.08
CA GLN A 35 1.83 -0.83 8.84
C GLN A 35 1.45 -0.43 10.26
N GLU A 36 2.36 -0.45 11.18
CA GLU A 36 2.02 -0.08 12.55
C GLU A 36 2.77 1.13 13.03
N SER A 37 3.46 1.81 12.15
CA SER A 37 4.24 2.98 12.54
C SER A 37 3.52 4.25 12.21
N LYS A 38 3.42 5.15 13.16
CA LYS A 38 2.80 6.43 12.90
C LYS A 38 3.72 7.26 12.04
N VAL A 39 3.16 7.94 11.06
CA VAL A 39 3.94 8.69 10.09
C VAL A 39 3.32 10.06 9.92
N GLU A 40 4.15 11.09 9.89
CA GLU A 40 3.65 12.43 9.63
C GLU A 40 3.20 12.53 8.19
N TYR A 41 2.20 13.35 7.96
CA TYR A 41 1.62 13.45 6.63
C TYR A 41 2.66 13.74 5.57
N ASP A 42 3.57 14.65 5.83
CA ASP A 42 4.56 15.03 4.84
C ASP A 42 5.69 14.03 4.71
N LYS A 43 5.65 12.95 5.47
CA LYS A 43 6.67 11.93 5.37
C LYS A 43 6.16 10.62 4.82
N ILE A 44 4.90 10.60 4.41
CA ILE A 44 4.30 9.36 3.95
C ILE A 44 5.02 8.77 2.74
N ILE A 45 5.27 9.60 1.74
CA ILE A 45 5.87 9.09 0.52
C ILE A 45 7.28 8.56 0.80
N ALA A 46 8.05 9.31 1.58
CA ALA A 46 9.41 8.86 1.91
C ALA A 46 9.38 7.54 2.66
N LYS A 47 8.42 7.40 3.56
CA LYS A 47 8.35 6.16 4.34
C LYS A 47 7.97 4.99 3.45
N ILE A 48 7.02 5.19 2.55
CA ILE A 48 6.60 4.12 1.67
C ILE A 48 7.76 3.72 0.76
N LEU A 49 8.47 4.69 0.23
CA LEU A 49 9.58 4.37 -0.65
C LEU A 49 10.67 3.62 0.11
N ALA A 50 10.90 4.00 1.35
CA ALA A 50 11.91 3.31 2.15
C ALA A 50 11.52 1.86 2.40
N VAL A 51 10.24 1.63 2.71
CA VAL A 51 9.80 0.28 3.00
C VAL A 51 9.73 -0.56 1.74
N SER A 52 9.37 0.05 0.63
CA SER A 52 9.19 -0.67 -0.61
C SER A 52 10.46 -0.71 -1.46
N LYS A 53 11.55 -0.24 -0.93
CA LYS A 53 12.82 -0.23 -1.65
C LYS A 53 12.69 0.53 -2.95
N ASN A 54 12.04 1.67 -2.85
CA ASN A 54 11.85 2.60 -3.97
C ASN A 54 10.99 2.05 -5.10
N ARG A 55 10.14 1.05 -4.78
CA ARG A 55 9.25 0.51 -5.80
C ARG A 55 7.93 1.22 -5.73
N THR A 56 7.45 1.70 -6.86
CA THR A 56 6.17 2.40 -6.87
C THR A 56 5.04 1.49 -7.34
N ASP A 57 5.36 0.24 -7.66
CA ASP A 57 4.32 -0.71 -8.05
C ASP A 57 3.90 -1.58 -6.86
N THR A 58 4.31 -1.22 -5.67
CA THR A 58 3.88 -1.88 -4.46
C THR A 58 2.39 -1.61 -4.26
N ARG A 59 1.68 -2.64 -3.86
CA ARG A 59 0.25 -2.49 -3.63
C ARG A 59 0.05 -1.81 -2.28
N ILE A 60 -0.75 -0.77 -2.26
CA ILE A 60 -0.99 -0.02 -1.04
C ILE A 60 -2.48 -0.03 -0.77
N TYR A 61 -2.84 -0.55 0.40
CA TYR A 61 -4.24 -0.54 0.82
C TYR A 61 -4.42 0.61 1.79
N VAL A 62 -5.39 1.45 1.51
CA VAL A 62 -5.71 2.57 2.38
C VAL A 62 -6.98 2.21 3.13
N ARG A 63 -6.93 2.28 4.45
CA ARG A 63 -8.11 2.00 5.23
C ARG A 63 -8.30 3.12 6.23
N GLY A 64 -9.50 3.54 6.43
CA GLY A 64 -9.81 4.62 7.34
C GLY A 64 -10.80 4.18 8.38
N ASP A 65 -10.68 4.78 9.55
CA ASP A 65 -11.69 4.57 10.57
C ASP A 65 -13.01 5.05 10.00
N LYS A 66 -14.09 4.36 10.36
CA LYS A 66 -15.36 4.69 9.76
C LYS A 66 -15.80 6.10 10.07
N SER A 67 -15.26 6.71 11.08
CA SER A 67 -15.65 8.08 11.40
C SER A 67 -14.74 9.11 10.74
N ILE A 68 -13.75 8.67 9.94
CA ILE A 68 -12.85 9.64 9.35
C ILE A 68 -13.55 10.32 8.19
N ASN A 69 -13.20 11.57 7.97
CA ASN A 69 -13.74 12.33 6.88
C ASN A 69 -13.31 11.74 5.55
N TYR A 70 -14.26 11.50 4.69
CA TYR A 70 -13.96 10.88 3.39
C TYR A 70 -13.01 11.75 2.58
N GLY A 71 -13.14 13.06 2.71
CA GLY A 71 -12.22 13.95 2.00
C GLY A 71 -10.78 13.74 2.41
N ARG A 72 -10.55 13.39 3.67
CA ARG A 72 -9.21 13.14 4.12
C ARG A 72 -8.67 11.88 3.45
N VAL A 73 -9.51 10.87 3.32
CA VAL A 73 -9.10 9.65 2.67
C VAL A 73 -8.74 9.92 1.21
N LEU A 74 -9.58 10.72 0.54
CA LEU A 74 -9.32 11.03 -0.84
C LEU A 74 -8.05 11.86 -1.01
N GLU A 75 -7.77 12.72 -0.06
CA GLU A 75 -6.57 13.52 -0.08
C GLU A 75 -5.35 12.62 -0.06
N VAL A 76 -5.35 11.63 0.83
CA VAL A 76 -4.24 10.71 0.95
C VAL A 76 -4.11 9.87 -0.31
N MET A 77 -5.22 9.37 -0.82
CA MET A 77 -5.17 8.55 -2.02
C MET A 77 -4.68 9.35 -3.21
N GLY A 78 -5.10 10.60 -3.30
CA GLY A 78 -4.65 11.47 -4.38
C GLY A 78 -3.16 11.75 -4.30
N MET A 79 -2.66 11.93 -3.08
CA MET A 79 -1.25 12.16 -2.91
C MET A 79 -0.45 10.95 -3.35
N LEU A 80 -0.90 9.76 -2.99
CA LEU A 80 -0.22 8.54 -3.38
C LEU A 80 -0.22 8.37 -4.89
N SER A 81 -1.38 8.54 -5.50
CA SER A 81 -1.47 8.43 -6.94
C SER A 81 -0.61 9.47 -7.62
N GLY A 82 -0.64 10.68 -7.13
CA GLY A 82 0.14 11.76 -7.70
C GLY A 82 1.63 11.57 -7.56
N SER A 83 2.04 10.71 -6.64
CA SER A 83 3.45 10.44 -6.44
C SER A 83 3.92 9.20 -7.21
N GLY A 84 3.07 8.68 -8.06
CA GLY A 84 3.49 7.59 -8.92
C GLY A 84 3.12 6.20 -8.48
N PHE A 85 2.41 6.07 -7.36
CA PHE A 85 2.01 4.74 -6.92
C PHE A 85 0.78 4.33 -7.73
N THR A 86 0.89 3.21 -8.42
CA THR A 86 -0.15 2.83 -9.36
C THR A 86 -1.11 1.80 -8.82
N LYS A 87 -0.83 1.22 -7.66
CA LYS A 87 -1.68 0.18 -7.14
C LYS A 87 -2.20 0.55 -5.76
N VAL A 88 -3.03 1.57 -5.72
CA VAL A 88 -3.60 2.06 -4.48
C VAL A 88 -5.06 1.70 -4.46
N ALA A 89 -5.50 1.09 -3.39
CA ALA A 89 -6.89 0.68 -3.27
C ALA A 89 -7.43 1.02 -1.90
N LEU A 90 -8.67 1.42 -1.85
CA LEU A 90 -9.33 1.69 -0.59
C LEU A 90 -9.96 0.39 -0.11
N ILE A 91 -9.69 0.03 1.13
CA ILE A 91 -10.27 -1.14 1.70
C ILE A 91 -11.44 -0.73 2.56
N SER A 92 -12.53 -1.41 2.34
CA SER A 92 -13.69 -1.17 3.13
C SER A 92 -13.92 -2.40 3.96
N GLU A 93 -13.99 -2.24 5.25
CA GLU A 93 -14.22 -3.38 6.08
C GLU A 93 -15.68 -3.71 6.09
N PRO A 94 -16.05 -4.96 6.13
CA PRO A 94 -17.44 -5.30 6.13
C PRO A 94 -18.12 -4.76 7.37
N TYR A 95 -19.35 -4.36 7.22
CA TYR A 95 -20.11 -3.87 8.34
C TYR A 95 -20.39 -5.04 9.27
N LYS A 96 -20.08 -4.85 10.54
CA LYS A 96 -20.34 -5.85 11.48
C LYS A 96 -21.55 -5.54 12.26
N GLU A 97 -22.51 -6.42 12.22
CA GLU A 97 -23.66 -6.17 12.96
C GLU A 97 -23.49 -6.67 14.28
N ARG A 98 -24.06 -6.14 15.20
CA ARG A 98 -23.83 -6.58 16.44
C ARG A 98 -24.96 -7.00 17.10
#